data_80f4378265285aeeec561a82199ae71a
#
_entry.id   80f4378265285aeeec561a82199ae71a
#
_cell.length_a   1.000
_cell.length_b   1.000
_cell.length_c   1.000
_cell.angle_alpha   90.00
_cell.angle_beta   90.00
_cell.angle_gamma   90.00
#
_symmetry.space_group_name_H-M   'P 1'
#
loop_
_entity.id
_entity.type
_entity.pdbx_description
1 polymer ?
#
loop_
_entity_poly.entity_id
_entity_poly.type
_entity_poly.pdbx_seq_one_letter_code
_entity_poly.pdbx_strand_id
1 'polypeptide(L)'
;MNLSVPLEWSAIPAAQSYAVVMTDTANSLLHWVIWDIPSSRLALPEGVEKVAQPTVPAGAKQVRSYDGSTYGYLGPCPPATHVYRFELFGLDVTMLPGVTTTSTRAEVMTVITAHTVSGTQTLQGSYTP
;
A
#
# COMPACT_ATOMS: atom_id res chain seq x y z
N MET A 1 13.33 10.13 -8.69
CA MET A 1 11.94 10.41 -9.02
C MET A 1 11.06 9.89 -7.92
N ASN A 2 10.08 10.65 -7.56
CA ASN A 2 9.27 10.35 -6.40
C ASN A 2 7.90 9.80 -6.78
N LEU A 3 7.88 8.93 -7.77
CA LEU A 3 6.68 8.25 -8.25
C LEU A 3 6.64 6.83 -7.72
N SER A 4 5.47 6.39 -7.29
CA SER A 4 5.28 5.00 -6.93
C SER A 4 5.47 4.10 -8.16
N VAL A 5 5.99 2.91 -7.93
CA VAL A 5 6.25 1.95 -9.01
C VAL A 5 4.94 1.29 -9.45
N PRO A 6 4.83 0.87 -10.72
CA PRO A 6 3.70 0.06 -11.14
C PRO A 6 3.78 -1.33 -10.50
N LEU A 7 2.65 -1.86 -10.06
CA LEU A 7 2.57 -3.16 -9.41
C LEU A 7 1.43 -3.96 -10.04
N GLU A 8 1.62 -5.27 -10.14
CA GLU A 8 0.61 -6.20 -10.64
C GLU A 8 0.54 -7.40 -9.72
N TRP A 9 -0.61 -8.04 -9.66
CA TRP A 9 -0.80 -9.24 -8.83
C TRP A 9 -1.86 -10.15 -9.42
N SER A 10 -1.90 -11.36 -8.87
CA SER A 10 -2.92 -12.34 -9.19
C SER A 10 -4.06 -12.21 -8.17
N ALA A 11 -5.29 -12.46 -8.62
CA ALA A 11 -6.44 -12.39 -7.74
C ALA A 11 -6.30 -13.36 -6.56
N ILE A 12 -6.68 -12.89 -5.38
CA ILE A 12 -6.79 -13.73 -4.19
C ILE A 12 -8.28 -14.10 -4.07
N PRO A 13 -8.64 -15.40 -4.20
CA PRO A 13 -10.04 -15.80 -4.36
C PRO A 13 -11.01 -15.30 -3.30
N ALA A 14 -10.58 -15.24 -2.05
CA ALA A 14 -11.44 -14.82 -0.94
C ALA A 14 -11.42 -13.31 -0.70
N ALA A 15 -10.62 -12.55 -1.43
CA ALA A 15 -10.47 -11.12 -1.20
C ALA A 15 -11.69 -10.33 -1.66
N GLN A 16 -12.18 -9.44 -0.80
CA GLN A 16 -13.23 -8.48 -1.14
C GLN A 16 -12.65 -7.09 -1.44
N SER A 17 -11.41 -6.85 -1.03
CA SER A 17 -10.60 -5.69 -1.38
C SER A 17 -9.14 -6.04 -1.16
N TYR A 18 -8.26 -5.13 -1.55
CA TYR A 18 -6.82 -5.33 -1.38
C TYR A 18 -6.18 -4.16 -0.64
N ALA A 19 -5.06 -4.45 -0.01
CA ALA A 19 -4.15 -3.45 0.51
C ALA A 19 -2.74 -3.74 0.01
N VAL A 20 -1.97 -2.69 -0.24
CA VAL A 20 -0.55 -2.80 -0.59
C VAL A 20 0.25 -2.07 0.46
N VAL A 21 1.27 -2.72 0.97
CA VAL A 21 2.16 -2.17 1.98
C VAL A 21 3.60 -2.25 1.50
N MET A 22 4.30 -1.12 1.54
CA MET A 22 5.72 -1.04 1.25
C MET A 22 6.48 -0.91 2.56
N THR A 23 7.40 -1.82 2.80
CA THR A 23 8.21 -1.85 4.03
C THR A 23 9.68 -1.76 3.70
N ASP A 24 10.42 -0.94 4.44
CA ASP A 24 11.88 -0.96 4.43
C ASP A 24 12.34 -2.15 5.28
N THR A 25 12.95 -3.15 4.66
CA THR A 25 13.31 -4.39 5.35
C THR A 25 14.49 -4.23 6.30
N ALA A 26 15.26 -3.14 6.19
CA ALA A 26 16.41 -2.91 7.07
C ALA A 26 15.99 -2.50 8.48
N ASN A 27 14.85 -1.81 8.62
CA ASN A 27 14.40 -1.28 9.92
C ASN A 27 12.91 -1.50 10.18
N SER A 28 12.22 -2.24 9.31
CA SER A 28 10.78 -2.52 9.42
C SER A 28 9.89 -1.27 9.36
N LEU A 29 10.40 -0.19 8.77
CA LEU A 29 9.62 1.04 8.61
C LEU A 29 8.53 0.84 7.56
N LEU A 30 7.29 1.13 7.94
CA LEU A 30 6.17 1.16 7.00
C LEU A 30 6.28 2.43 6.15
N HIS A 31 6.66 2.26 4.90
CA HIS A 31 6.92 3.37 3.98
C HIS A 31 5.65 3.90 3.34
N TRP A 32 4.75 3.00 2.95
CA TRP A 32 3.55 3.33 2.19
C TRP A 32 2.46 2.31 2.49
N VAL A 33 1.26 2.80 2.77
CA VAL A 33 0.09 1.95 3.00
C VAL A 33 -1.07 2.52 2.18
N ILE A 34 -1.61 1.68 1.29
CA ILE A 34 -2.80 1.98 0.50
C ILE A 34 -3.77 0.82 0.64
N TRP A 35 -5.04 1.10 0.88
CA TRP A 35 -6.03 0.07 1.16
C TRP A 35 -7.37 0.41 0.54
N ASP A 36 -8.37 -0.46 0.74
CA ASP A 36 -9.68 -0.37 0.10
C ASP A 36 -9.57 -0.33 -1.43
N ILE A 37 -8.58 -1.04 -1.96
CA ILE A 37 -8.43 -1.22 -3.41
C ILE A 37 -9.50 -2.23 -3.84
N PRO A 38 -10.40 -1.88 -4.78
CA PRO A 38 -11.47 -2.79 -5.20
C PRO A 38 -10.94 -4.14 -5.67
N SER A 39 -11.67 -5.20 -5.36
CA SER A 39 -11.25 -6.58 -5.69
C SER A 39 -11.14 -6.83 -7.20
N SER A 40 -11.78 -6.01 -8.02
CA SER A 40 -11.66 -6.07 -9.48
C SER A 40 -10.35 -5.51 -10.01
N ARG A 41 -9.59 -4.81 -9.17
CA ARG A 41 -8.29 -4.26 -9.54
C ARG A 41 -7.19 -5.25 -9.26
N LEU A 42 -6.39 -5.55 -10.26
CA LEU A 42 -5.24 -6.46 -10.14
C LEU A 42 -3.92 -5.74 -10.39
N ALA A 43 -3.93 -4.42 -10.31
CA ALA A 43 -2.73 -3.61 -10.55
C ALA A 43 -2.85 -2.22 -9.92
N LEU A 44 -1.71 -1.62 -9.64
CA LEU A 44 -1.60 -0.19 -9.35
C LEU A 44 -0.76 0.45 -10.46
N PRO A 45 -1.20 1.60 -10.98
CA PRO A 45 -0.41 2.32 -11.98
C PRO A 45 0.82 2.95 -11.34
N GLU A 46 1.82 3.26 -12.16
CA GLU A 46 2.91 4.13 -11.73
C GLU A 46 2.35 5.49 -11.33
N GLY A 47 2.90 6.05 -10.27
CA GLY A 47 2.57 7.41 -9.88
C GLY A 47 1.17 7.59 -9.30
N VAL A 48 0.77 6.72 -8.39
CA VAL A 48 -0.49 6.93 -7.64
C VAL A 48 -0.47 8.33 -7.02
N GLU A 49 -1.57 9.06 -7.16
CA GLU A 49 -1.67 10.43 -6.65
C GLU A 49 -1.36 10.50 -5.16
N LYS A 50 -0.63 11.55 -4.77
CA LYS A 50 -0.21 11.74 -3.36
C LYS A 50 -1.28 12.50 -2.58
N VAL A 51 -2.47 11.93 -2.53
CA VAL A 51 -3.64 12.47 -1.83
C VAL A 51 -4.28 11.37 -0.99
N ALA A 52 -5.13 11.76 -0.07
CA ALA A 52 -5.78 10.81 0.84
C ALA A 52 -6.64 9.79 0.07
N GLN A 53 -7.32 10.23 -0.99
CA GLN A 53 -8.16 9.37 -1.81
C GLN A 53 -7.81 9.59 -3.27
N PRO A 54 -6.89 8.77 -3.83
CA PRO A 54 -6.49 8.93 -5.23
C PRO A 54 -7.66 8.62 -6.17
N THR A 55 -7.62 9.24 -7.35
CA THR A 55 -8.64 8.99 -8.38
C THR A 55 -8.55 7.56 -8.89
N VAL A 56 -7.35 7.04 -9.03
CA VAL A 56 -7.10 5.68 -9.51
C VAL A 56 -6.17 4.97 -8.53
N PRO A 57 -6.57 3.82 -8.01
CA PRO A 57 -7.87 3.16 -8.16
C PRO A 57 -8.96 3.85 -7.35
N ALA A 58 -10.13 4.03 -7.95
CA ALA A 58 -11.26 4.65 -7.26
C ALA A 58 -11.62 3.85 -6.01
N GLY A 59 -11.89 4.54 -4.91
CA GLY A 59 -12.23 3.92 -3.63
C GLY A 59 -11.06 3.68 -2.72
N ALA A 60 -9.83 3.66 -3.25
CA ALA A 60 -8.63 3.45 -2.43
C ALA A 60 -8.36 4.63 -1.51
N LYS A 61 -7.71 4.35 -0.39
CA LYS A 61 -7.34 5.34 0.62
C LYS A 61 -5.86 5.19 0.97
N GLN A 62 -5.26 6.29 1.33
CA GLN A 62 -3.86 6.34 1.77
C GLN A 62 -3.75 7.14 3.06
N VAL A 63 -2.75 6.82 3.86
CA VAL A 63 -2.36 7.64 5.01
C VAL A 63 -1.10 8.42 4.67
N ARG A 64 -0.65 9.25 5.59
CA ARG A 64 0.58 10.04 5.43
C ARG A 64 1.77 9.16 5.12
N SER A 65 2.69 9.70 4.33
CA SER A 65 3.98 9.07 4.04
C SER A 65 4.80 8.91 5.31
N TYR A 66 5.89 8.14 5.20
CA TYR A 66 6.71 7.81 6.36
C TYR A 66 7.30 9.04 7.08
N ASP A 67 7.46 10.16 6.40
CA ASP A 67 7.94 11.40 7.00
C ASP A 67 6.84 12.41 7.29
N GLY A 68 5.58 12.08 6.97
CA GLY A 68 4.44 12.93 7.21
C GLY A 68 4.27 14.09 6.24
N SER A 69 5.12 14.23 5.23
CA SER A 69 5.11 15.41 4.35
C SER A 69 4.01 15.37 3.29
N THR A 70 3.52 14.19 2.94
CA THR A 70 2.48 14.03 1.93
C THR A 70 1.61 12.82 2.27
N TYR A 71 0.60 12.56 1.45
CA TYR A 71 -0.14 11.29 1.51
C TYR A 71 0.48 10.30 0.53
N GLY A 72 0.46 9.02 0.92
CA GLY A 72 0.83 7.94 0.04
C GLY A 72 2.32 7.71 -0.07
N TYR A 73 2.74 7.37 -1.26
CA TYR A 73 4.12 7.00 -1.53
C TYR A 73 5.05 8.19 -1.47
N LEU A 74 6.16 7.99 -0.78
CA LEU A 74 7.30 8.89 -0.84
C LEU A 74 8.53 8.02 -1.01
N GLY A 75 9.30 8.28 -2.06
CA GLY A 75 10.49 7.50 -2.36
C GLY A 75 11.56 7.64 -1.31
N PRO A 76 12.47 6.67 -1.24
CA PRO A 76 13.61 6.77 -0.32
C PRO A 76 14.50 7.94 -0.70
N CYS A 77 14.97 8.67 0.31
CA CYS A 77 15.86 9.80 0.12
C CYS A 77 16.86 9.86 1.29
N PRO A 78 18.18 9.88 1.02
CA PRO A 78 18.80 9.67 -0.29
C PRO A 78 18.53 8.27 -0.83
N PRO A 79 18.88 8.00 -2.12
CA PRO A 79 18.72 6.66 -2.67
C PRO A 79 19.41 5.67 -1.74
N ALA A 80 18.62 4.85 -1.07
CA ALA A 80 19.12 4.00 -0.03
C ALA A 80 19.57 2.66 -0.60
N THR A 81 20.56 2.05 0.03
CA THR A 81 20.96 0.68 -0.25
C THR A 81 20.03 -0.34 0.40
N HIS A 82 18.97 0.14 1.05
CA HIS A 82 18.00 -0.72 1.72
C HIS A 82 17.16 -1.47 0.70
N VAL A 83 16.73 -2.67 1.07
CA VAL A 83 15.78 -3.46 0.29
C VAL A 83 14.37 -3.12 0.76
N TYR A 84 13.50 -2.84 -0.20
CA TYR A 84 12.09 -2.54 0.08
C TYR A 84 11.23 -3.70 -0.37
N ARG A 85 10.24 -4.04 0.46
CA ARG A 85 9.31 -5.13 0.17
C ARG A 85 7.92 -4.55 -0.04
N PHE A 86 7.30 -4.95 -1.14
CA PHE A 86 5.89 -4.64 -1.42
C PHE A 86 5.08 -5.90 -1.17
N GLU A 87 4.07 -5.79 -0.33
CA GLU A 87 3.20 -6.93 -0.01
C GLU A 87 1.76 -6.59 -0.35
N LEU A 88 1.09 -7.55 -0.98
CA LEU A 88 -0.35 -7.47 -1.26
C LEU A 88 -1.09 -8.30 -0.24
N PHE A 89 -2.08 -7.69 0.39
CA PHE A 89 -2.98 -8.36 1.33
C PHE A 89 -4.38 -8.39 0.74
N GLY A 90 -4.98 -9.57 0.67
CA GLY A 90 -6.40 -9.70 0.38
C GLY A 90 -7.18 -9.55 1.67
N LEU A 91 -8.24 -8.77 1.64
CA LEU A 91 -9.03 -8.44 2.84
C LEU A 91 -10.42 -9.07 2.75
N ASP A 92 -10.97 -9.46 3.89
CA ASP A 92 -12.29 -10.09 3.97
C ASP A 92 -13.44 -9.07 4.02
N VAL A 93 -13.12 -7.80 3.81
CA VAL A 93 -14.09 -6.69 3.79
C VAL A 93 -13.84 -5.82 2.57
N THR A 94 -14.87 -5.11 2.11
CA THR A 94 -14.72 -4.14 1.02
C THR A 94 -14.12 -2.84 1.50
N MET A 95 -14.31 -2.50 2.76
CA MET A 95 -13.74 -1.32 3.41
C MET A 95 -13.25 -1.69 4.80
N LEU A 96 -12.03 -1.29 5.14
CA LEU A 96 -11.49 -1.54 6.48
C LEU A 96 -12.24 -0.71 7.52
N PRO A 97 -12.74 -1.37 8.59
CA PRO A 97 -13.43 -0.64 9.66
C PRO A 97 -12.45 0.03 10.62
N GLY A 98 -12.88 1.12 11.23
CA GLY A 98 -12.17 1.72 12.35
C GLY A 98 -10.91 2.50 12.00
N VAL A 99 -10.59 2.66 10.72
CA VAL A 99 -9.44 3.46 10.28
C VAL A 99 -9.88 4.48 9.22
N THR A 100 -9.13 5.56 9.14
CA THR A 100 -9.37 6.64 8.18
C THR A 100 -8.05 7.10 7.60
N THR A 101 -8.11 8.02 6.65
CA THR A 101 -6.90 8.61 6.06
C THR A 101 -6.09 9.45 7.05
N THR A 102 -6.62 9.70 8.24
CA THR A 102 -5.89 10.39 9.32
C THR A 102 -5.30 9.42 10.35
N SER A 103 -5.54 8.12 10.20
CA SER A 103 -4.92 7.11 11.03
C SER A 103 -3.41 7.04 10.76
N THR A 104 -2.65 6.46 11.70
CA THR A 104 -1.24 6.19 11.47
C THR A 104 -1.08 4.96 10.57
N ARG A 105 0.09 4.84 9.94
CA ARG A 105 0.40 3.64 9.14
C ARG A 105 0.30 2.38 10.00
N ALA A 106 0.80 2.44 11.24
CA ALA A 106 0.76 1.29 12.16
C ALA A 106 -0.68 0.90 12.52
N GLU A 107 -1.55 1.87 12.75
CA GLU A 107 -2.97 1.60 13.04
C GLU A 107 -3.65 0.90 11.87
N VAL A 108 -3.43 1.39 10.66
CA VAL A 108 -4.00 0.76 9.46
C VAL A 108 -3.45 -0.65 9.28
N MET A 109 -2.14 -0.85 9.50
CA MET A 109 -1.53 -2.17 9.37
C MET A 109 -2.11 -3.18 10.37
N THR A 110 -2.41 -2.75 11.58
CA THR A 110 -3.06 -3.60 12.58
C THR A 110 -4.42 -4.08 12.08
N VAL A 111 -5.21 -3.20 11.47
CA VAL A 111 -6.54 -3.57 10.96
C VAL A 111 -6.41 -4.42 9.69
N ILE A 112 -5.45 -4.13 8.82
CA ILE A 112 -5.14 -4.98 7.66
C ILE A 112 -4.87 -6.41 8.13
N THR A 113 -3.99 -6.57 9.12
CA THR A 113 -3.63 -7.90 9.64
C THR A 113 -4.85 -8.64 10.19
N ALA A 114 -5.76 -7.93 10.87
CA ALA A 114 -6.96 -8.52 11.45
C ALA A 114 -7.96 -9.00 10.38
N HIS A 115 -7.89 -8.46 9.17
CA HIS A 115 -8.83 -8.77 8.09
C HIS A 115 -8.20 -9.48 6.90
N THR A 116 -6.94 -9.89 7.01
CA THR A 116 -6.22 -10.56 5.92
C THR A 116 -6.72 -11.98 5.74
N VAL A 117 -7.06 -12.34 4.49
CA VAL A 117 -7.32 -13.72 4.09
C VAL A 117 -6.02 -14.37 3.62
N SER A 118 -5.99 -15.70 3.53
CA SER A 118 -4.80 -16.43 3.07
C SER A 118 -4.48 -16.09 1.62
N GLY A 119 -3.19 -16.07 1.27
CA GLY A 119 -2.73 -15.80 -0.08
C GLY A 119 -1.99 -14.48 -0.24
N THR A 120 -1.50 -13.89 0.85
CA THR A 120 -0.63 -12.71 0.79
C THR A 120 0.50 -12.92 -0.21
N GLN A 121 0.72 -11.93 -1.06
CA GLN A 121 1.74 -11.99 -2.12
C GLN A 121 2.81 -10.95 -1.87
N THR A 122 4.06 -11.33 -2.13
CA THR A 122 5.16 -10.37 -2.21
C THR A 122 5.25 -9.91 -3.65
N LEU A 123 5.18 -8.60 -3.85
CA LEU A 123 5.21 -8.00 -5.17
C LEU A 123 6.59 -7.43 -5.46
N GLN A 124 6.97 -7.45 -6.73
CA GLN A 124 8.21 -6.84 -7.18
C GLN A 124 7.87 -5.59 -7.98
N GLY A 125 8.43 -4.48 -7.53
CA GLY A 125 8.40 -3.23 -8.26
C GLY A 125 9.83 -2.87 -8.65
N SER A 126 10.00 -2.29 -9.82
CA SER A 126 11.32 -1.78 -10.20
C SER A 126 11.41 -0.30 -9.80
N TYR A 127 12.44 0.02 -9.03
CA TYR A 127 12.75 1.36 -8.60
C TYR A 127 14.11 1.75 -9.15
N THR A 128 14.16 2.85 -9.88
CA THR A 128 15.42 3.43 -10.37
C THR A 128 15.59 4.80 -9.74
N PRO A 129 16.63 4.98 -8.93
CA PRO A 129 16.90 6.26 -8.27
C PRO A 129 17.08 7.41 -9.25
#